data_53b0a1362e99366c042cfccc6770adb4
#
_entry.id   53b0a1362e99366c042cfccc6770adb4
#
_cell.length_a   1.000
_cell.length_b   1.000
_cell.length_c   1.000
_cell.angle_alpha   90.00
_cell.angle_beta   90.00
_cell.angle_gamma   90.00
#
_symmetry.space_group_name_H-M   'P 1'
#
loop_
_entity.id
_entity.type
_entity.pdbx_description
1 polymer ?
#
loop_
_entity_poly.entity_id
_entity_poly.type
_entity_poly.pdbx_seq_one_letter_code
_entity_poly.pdbx_strand_id
1 'polypeptide(L)'
;LDEQAAFEELLRHSLDFRRAYRAYALFAASELDLLSLIDQYNGATVDAMARETRTDPQGLGLLLDCLAASGILLKDADTYRLPARFRGLFHNSVVLSTMLADSARQFRLWVDAVGLLSPNRAAGDILHRFDQSEAWTAQYLRRVQNKNASSARSLVQKLRGAFRSAKSLIDIGGGHGGFALAALDANPDLQVTIYDLPSAIAFCRGNIHCLPDVGRISLETGDARQLSYENSFDIALLSDLLHYFTLDEKREVLRRSLRALTGGGLLVVSKFRLDSNGVHPEASSYFAFQKYLETPNAGSLETDAQCANLLIDCGAINVSVVALSDERTLVMGRRAT
;
A
#
# COMPACT_ATOMS: atom_id res chain seq x y z
N LEU A 1 8.21 -21.02 -35.18
CA LEU A 1 7.80 -19.60 -35.27
C LEU A 1 8.98 -18.86 -35.89
N ASP A 2 8.75 -18.07 -36.98
CA ASP A 2 9.79 -17.16 -37.40
C ASP A 2 9.98 -16.06 -36.32
N GLU A 3 11.12 -15.36 -36.36
CA GLU A 3 11.45 -14.37 -35.33
C GLU A 3 10.42 -13.26 -35.25
N GLN A 4 9.79 -12.89 -36.35
CA GLN A 4 8.78 -11.85 -36.38
C GLN A 4 7.47 -12.32 -35.73
N ALA A 5 7.02 -13.55 -36.01
CA ALA A 5 5.83 -14.11 -35.38
C ALA A 5 6.02 -14.30 -33.86
N ALA A 6 7.20 -14.73 -33.44
CA ALA A 6 7.56 -14.84 -32.04
C ALA A 6 7.57 -13.46 -31.34
N PHE A 7 8.10 -12.43 -32.01
CA PHE A 7 8.10 -11.07 -31.52
C PHE A 7 6.68 -10.48 -31.39
N GLU A 8 5.83 -10.69 -32.40
CA GLU A 8 4.43 -10.25 -32.35
C GLU A 8 3.63 -10.96 -31.26
N GLU A 9 3.90 -12.24 -31.02
CA GLU A 9 3.29 -12.99 -29.93
C GLU A 9 3.75 -12.46 -28.56
N LEU A 10 5.06 -12.21 -28.39
CA LEU A 10 5.62 -11.60 -27.18
C LEU A 10 5.00 -10.24 -26.91
N LEU A 11 4.86 -9.39 -27.92
CA LEU A 11 4.22 -8.08 -27.78
C LEU A 11 2.73 -8.18 -27.43
N ARG A 12 1.99 -9.11 -28.01
CA ARG A 12 0.57 -9.33 -27.67
C ARG A 12 0.38 -9.77 -26.24
N HIS A 13 1.29 -10.55 -25.69
CA HIS A 13 1.25 -10.96 -24.27
C HIS A 13 1.69 -9.84 -23.32
N SER A 14 2.65 -9.03 -23.75
CA SER A 14 3.31 -8.07 -22.84
C SER A 14 2.72 -6.67 -22.86
N LEU A 15 2.11 -6.23 -23.96
CA LEU A 15 1.86 -4.83 -24.22
C LEU A 15 0.46 -4.57 -24.78
N ASP A 16 -0.47 -4.24 -23.90
CA ASP A 16 -1.55 -3.34 -24.30
C ASP A 16 -0.99 -1.88 -24.29
N PHE A 17 -0.23 -1.52 -25.31
CA PHE A 17 0.33 -0.17 -25.48
C PHE A 17 -0.72 0.93 -25.30
N ARG A 18 -1.98 0.67 -25.71
CA ARG A 18 -3.05 1.64 -25.56
C ARG A 18 -3.37 1.90 -24.10
N ARG A 19 -3.36 0.88 -23.25
CA ARG A 19 -3.55 1.06 -21.79
C ARG A 19 -2.38 1.78 -21.16
N ALA A 20 -1.16 1.43 -21.57
CA ALA A 20 0.04 2.13 -21.10
C ALA A 20 0.01 3.61 -21.49
N TYR A 21 -0.26 3.94 -22.76
CA TYR A 21 -0.34 5.33 -23.21
C TYR A 21 -1.45 6.13 -22.52
N ARG A 22 -2.61 5.53 -22.24
CA ARG A 22 -3.67 6.17 -21.45
C ARG A 22 -3.19 6.51 -20.05
N ALA A 23 -2.47 5.59 -19.39
CA ALA A 23 -1.91 5.83 -18.07
C ALA A 23 -0.87 6.95 -18.11
N TYR A 24 0.04 6.94 -19.08
CA TYR A 24 1.04 8.01 -19.22
C TYR A 24 0.40 9.37 -19.49
N ALA A 25 -0.61 9.46 -20.36
CA ALA A 25 -1.33 10.71 -20.61
C ALA A 25 -2.02 11.22 -19.35
N LEU A 26 -2.66 10.35 -18.57
CA LEU A 26 -3.28 10.70 -17.30
C LEU A 26 -2.26 11.19 -16.27
N PHE A 27 -1.10 10.55 -16.16
CA PHE A 27 -0.05 10.95 -15.24
C PHE A 27 0.58 12.30 -15.63
N ALA A 28 0.83 12.53 -16.92
CA ALA A 28 1.31 13.82 -17.42
C ALA A 28 0.31 14.95 -17.13
N ALA A 29 -0.97 14.69 -17.35
CA ALA A 29 -2.04 15.64 -17.02
C ALA A 29 -2.13 15.93 -15.50
N SER A 30 -1.90 14.91 -14.67
CA SER A 30 -1.87 15.07 -13.21
C SER A 30 -0.67 15.91 -12.74
N GLU A 31 0.50 15.71 -13.33
CA GLU A 31 1.70 16.48 -12.99
C GLU A 31 1.60 17.96 -13.39
N LEU A 32 0.83 18.26 -14.42
CA LEU A 32 0.52 19.61 -14.86
C LEU A 32 -0.73 20.20 -14.20
N ASP A 33 -1.37 19.46 -13.28
CA ASP A 33 -2.63 19.80 -12.61
C ASP A 33 -3.80 20.13 -13.54
N LEU A 34 -3.75 19.62 -14.77
CA LEU A 34 -4.71 19.93 -15.84
C LEU A 34 -6.14 19.54 -15.49
N LEU A 35 -6.33 18.41 -14.81
CA LEU A 35 -7.67 17.92 -14.47
C LEU A 35 -8.34 18.81 -13.42
N SER A 36 -7.58 19.31 -12.45
CA SER A 36 -8.06 20.29 -11.46
C SER A 36 -8.42 21.61 -12.12
N LEU A 37 -7.58 22.11 -13.04
CA LEU A 37 -7.85 23.35 -13.79
C LEU A 37 -9.11 23.22 -14.64
N ILE A 38 -9.27 22.12 -15.39
CA ILE A 38 -10.45 21.88 -16.22
C ILE A 38 -11.72 21.75 -15.35
N ASP A 39 -11.63 21.15 -14.18
CA ASP A 39 -12.74 21.00 -13.24
C ASP A 39 -13.13 22.35 -12.63
N GLN A 40 -12.16 23.13 -12.20
CA GLN A 40 -12.32 24.46 -11.62
C GLN A 40 -13.04 25.42 -12.59
N TYR A 41 -12.62 25.45 -13.84
CA TYR A 41 -13.17 26.37 -14.85
C TYR A 41 -14.40 25.81 -15.59
N ASN A 42 -14.84 24.59 -15.24
CA ASN A 42 -15.91 23.85 -15.93
C ASN A 42 -15.67 23.74 -17.45
N GLY A 43 -14.42 23.66 -17.84
CA GLY A 43 -13.92 23.57 -19.21
C GLY A 43 -12.89 24.64 -19.52
N ALA A 44 -11.90 24.29 -20.33
CA ALA A 44 -10.84 25.21 -20.69
C ALA A 44 -10.33 24.93 -22.13
N THR A 45 -9.81 25.96 -22.79
CA THR A 45 -9.16 25.85 -24.09
C THR A 45 -7.68 25.49 -23.93
N VAL A 46 -7.06 24.95 -25.00
CA VAL A 46 -5.63 24.67 -25.01
C VAL A 46 -4.80 25.90 -24.66
N ASP A 47 -5.10 27.04 -25.27
CA ASP A 47 -4.35 28.31 -25.05
C ASP A 47 -4.45 28.80 -23.60
N ALA A 48 -5.61 28.66 -22.98
CA ALA A 48 -5.79 29.04 -21.58
C ALA A 48 -4.96 28.14 -20.67
N MET A 49 -5.01 26.83 -20.87
CA MET A 49 -4.25 25.87 -20.09
C MET A 49 -2.75 25.97 -20.31
N ALA A 50 -2.31 26.17 -21.57
CA ALA A 50 -0.89 26.32 -21.90
C ALA A 50 -0.25 27.54 -21.22
N ARG A 51 -1.00 28.66 -21.12
CA ARG A 51 -0.56 29.83 -20.38
C ARG A 51 -0.44 29.55 -18.89
N GLU A 52 -1.42 28.89 -18.31
CA GLU A 52 -1.46 28.59 -16.88
C GLU A 52 -0.32 27.63 -16.48
N THR A 53 -0.13 26.58 -17.28
CA THR A 53 0.89 25.55 -17.02
C THR A 53 2.26 25.86 -17.58
N ARG A 54 2.41 26.94 -18.35
CA ARG A 54 3.66 27.33 -19.05
C ARG A 54 4.19 26.22 -19.96
N THR A 55 3.29 25.57 -20.69
CA THR A 55 3.63 24.50 -21.61
C THR A 55 3.48 24.93 -23.07
N ASP A 56 4.06 24.15 -23.98
CA ASP A 56 3.86 24.33 -25.42
C ASP A 56 2.40 24.02 -25.79
N PRO A 57 1.66 24.97 -26.44
CA PRO A 57 0.25 24.74 -26.78
C PRO A 57 0.03 23.57 -27.73
N GLN A 58 0.93 23.33 -28.69
CA GLN A 58 0.79 22.24 -29.65
C GLN A 58 0.91 20.87 -28.92
N GLY A 59 1.94 20.70 -28.10
CA GLY A 59 2.14 19.47 -27.33
C GLY A 59 1.02 19.25 -26.32
N LEU A 60 0.57 20.32 -25.64
CA LEU A 60 -0.54 20.24 -24.70
C LEU A 60 -1.84 19.84 -25.41
N GLY A 61 -2.12 20.38 -26.58
CA GLY A 61 -3.30 20.01 -27.38
C GLY A 61 -3.33 18.53 -27.71
N LEU A 62 -2.19 17.97 -28.12
CA LEU A 62 -2.05 16.53 -28.39
C LEU A 62 -2.28 15.68 -27.14
N LEU A 63 -1.77 16.09 -25.99
CA LEU A 63 -2.01 15.41 -24.71
C LEU A 63 -3.50 15.41 -24.33
N LEU A 64 -4.17 16.56 -24.48
CA LEU A 64 -5.61 16.68 -24.19
C LEU A 64 -6.45 15.86 -25.16
N ASP A 65 -6.05 15.78 -26.43
CA ASP A 65 -6.70 14.91 -27.42
C ASP A 65 -6.55 13.42 -27.05
N CYS A 66 -5.40 12.99 -26.55
CA CYS A 66 -5.22 11.62 -26.02
C CYS A 66 -6.17 11.35 -24.84
N LEU A 67 -6.34 12.31 -23.94
CA LEU A 67 -7.26 12.18 -22.80
C LEU A 67 -8.72 12.15 -23.25
N ALA A 68 -9.09 12.93 -24.26
CA ALA A 68 -10.42 12.92 -24.86
C ALA A 68 -10.69 11.60 -25.58
N ALA A 69 -9.75 11.11 -26.39
CA ALA A 69 -9.84 9.80 -27.05
C ALA A 69 -9.95 8.64 -26.07
N SER A 70 -9.45 8.81 -24.85
CA SER A 70 -9.55 7.83 -23.75
C SER A 70 -10.84 7.94 -22.93
N GLY A 71 -11.70 8.93 -23.22
CA GLY A 71 -12.94 9.19 -22.47
C GLY A 71 -12.71 9.79 -21.08
N ILE A 72 -11.51 10.29 -20.79
CA ILE A 72 -11.17 11.02 -19.55
C ILE A 72 -11.67 12.46 -19.67
N LEU A 73 -11.57 13.05 -20.85
CA LEU A 73 -12.14 14.37 -21.19
C LEU A 73 -13.19 14.25 -22.28
N LEU A 74 -13.99 15.28 -22.41
CA LEU A 74 -14.84 15.55 -23.57
C LEU A 74 -14.23 16.75 -24.30
N LYS A 75 -14.20 16.68 -25.64
CA LYS A 75 -13.78 17.77 -26.50
C LYS A 75 -15.01 18.31 -27.24
N ASP A 76 -15.23 19.61 -27.15
CA ASP A 76 -16.28 20.32 -27.87
C ASP A 76 -15.64 21.56 -28.51
N ALA A 77 -15.49 21.53 -29.82
CA ALA A 77 -14.67 22.48 -30.59
C ALA A 77 -13.26 22.61 -29.98
N ASP A 78 -12.90 23.77 -29.45
CA ASP A 78 -11.60 24.06 -28.85
C ASP A 78 -11.58 23.92 -27.32
N THR A 79 -12.68 23.46 -26.71
CA THR A 79 -12.84 23.37 -25.27
C THR A 79 -12.81 21.92 -24.79
N TYR A 80 -12.05 21.67 -23.73
CA TYR A 80 -11.98 20.38 -23.05
C TYR A 80 -12.72 20.48 -21.71
N ARG A 81 -13.53 19.46 -21.40
CA ARG A 81 -14.35 19.39 -20.17
C ARG A 81 -14.28 18.01 -19.55
N LEU A 82 -14.50 17.91 -18.25
CA LEU A 82 -14.70 16.62 -17.59
C LEU A 82 -16.11 16.06 -17.91
N PRO A 83 -16.23 14.76 -18.19
CA PRO A 83 -17.53 14.07 -18.17
C PRO A 83 -18.25 14.26 -16.84
N ALA A 84 -19.58 14.23 -16.85
CA ALA A 84 -20.41 14.45 -15.65
C ALA A 84 -19.99 13.59 -14.44
N ARG A 85 -19.57 12.33 -14.70
CA ARG A 85 -19.09 11.39 -13.67
C ARG A 85 -17.79 11.79 -12.96
N PHE A 86 -17.04 12.74 -13.53
CA PHE A 86 -15.75 13.18 -12.99
C PHE A 86 -15.76 14.64 -12.50
N ARG A 87 -16.86 15.37 -12.71
CA ARG A 87 -16.97 16.77 -12.27
C ARG A 87 -16.95 16.87 -10.76
N GLY A 88 -16.24 17.87 -10.25
CA GLY A 88 -16.08 18.11 -8.82
C GLY A 88 -15.14 17.12 -8.11
N LEU A 89 -14.56 16.14 -8.83
CA LEU A 89 -13.66 15.16 -8.21
C LEU A 89 -12.24 15.70 -8.05
N PHE A 90 -11.78 16.57 -8.97
CA PHE A 90 -10.41 17.05 -8.99
C PHE A 90 -10.27 18.42 -8.31
N HIS A 91 -11.28 19.25 -8.40
CA HIS A 91 -11.28 20.53 -7.73
C HIS A 91 -11.30 20.34 -6.21
N ASN A 92 -10.23 20.74 -5.53
CA ASN A 92 -10.00 20.59 -4.09
C ASN A 92 -9.82 19.14 -3.58
N SER A 93 -9.66 18.15 -4.44
CA SER A 93 -9.40 16.77 -4.01
C SER A 93 -7.88 16.52 -3.88
N VAL A 94 -7.31 16.88 -2.73
CA VAL A 94 -5.92 16.52 -2.37
C VAL A 94 -5.70 15.00 -2.45
N VAL A 95 -6.72 14.21 -2.12
CA VAL A 95 -6.64 12.74 -2.14
C VAL A 95 -6.42 12.21 -3.55
N LEU A 96 -7.23 12.68 -4.52
CA LEU A 96 -7.17 12.16 -5.88
C LEU A 96 -5.89 12.60 -6.61
N SER A 97 -5.49 13.87 -6.48
CA SER A 97 -4.24 14.37 -7.05
C SER A 97 -3.03 13.61 -6.51
N THR A 98 -3.03 13.28 -5.22
CA THR A 98 -1.95 12.50 -4.61
C THR A 98 -1.94 11.05 -5.06
N MET A 99 -3.10 10.42 -5.19
CA MET A 99 -3.18 9.05 -5.73
C MET A 99 -2.62 8.98 -7.14
N LEU A 100 -2.90 9.96 -7.97
CA LEU A 100 -2.38 10.05 -9.33
C LEU A 100 -0.86 10.31 -9.33
N ALA A 101 -0.37 11.24 -8.52
CA ALA A 101 1.05 11.53 -8.40
C ALA A 101 1.86 10.33 -7.89
N ASP A 102 1.35 9.59 -6.89
CA ASP A 102 1.99 8.36 -6.39
C ASP A 102 1.98 7.26 -7.47
N SER A 103 0.91 7.12 -8.22
CA SER A 103 0.84 6.18 -9.34
C SER A 103 1.84 6.55 -10.45
N ALA A 104 1.96 7.83 -10.79
CA ALA A 104 2.95 8.32 -11.75
C ALA A 104 4.39 8.03 -11.28
N ARG A 105 4.67 8.25 -9.99
CA ARG A 105 5.98 7.92 -9.39
C ARG A 105 6.28 6.43 -9.48
N GLN A 106 5.31 5.57 -9.16
CA GLN A 106 5.47 4.12 -9.26
C GLN A 106 5.76 3.70 -10.71
N PHE A 107 5.06 4.27 -11.66
CA PHE A 107 5.29 4.01 -13.09
C PHE A 107 6.70 4.40 -13.54
N ARG A 108 7.22 5.54 -13.06
CA ARG A 108 8.62 5.95 -13.36
C ARG A 108 9.64 4.94 -12.86
N LEU A 109 9.44 4.36 -11.67
CA LEU A 109 10.32 3.29 -11.16
C LEU A 109 10.37 2.09 -12.11
N TRP A 110 9.24 1.71 -12.72
CA TRP A 110 9.20 0.62 -13.69
C TRP A 110 9.91 0.98 -15.02
N VAL A 111 9.77 2.21 -15.50
CA VAL A 111 10.47 2.68 -16.69
C VAL A 111 11.99 2.68 -16.46
N ASP A 112 12.43 3.07 -15.27
CA ASP A 112 13.84 3.14 -14.89
C ASP A 112 14.38 1.80 -14.34
N ALA A 113 13.59 0.72 -14.40
CA ALA A 113 13.91 -0.55 -13.74
C ALA A 113 15.31 -1.07 -14.07
N VAL A 114 15.77 -0.95 -15.33
CA VAL A 114 17.11 -1.40 -15.74
C VAL A 114 18.21 -0.68 -14.96
N GLY A 115 18.12 0.65 -14.82
CA GLY A 115 19.05 1.43 -14.00
C GLY A 115 18.97 1.10 -12.51
N LEU A 116 17.76 0.75 -12.06
CA LEU A 116 17.49 0.41 -10.67
C LEU A 116 17.93 -1.02 -10.29
N LEU A 117 18.20 -1.88 -11.26
CA LEU A 117 18.77 -3.22 -11.05
C LEU A 117 20.32 -3.21 -10.92
N SER A 118 20.95 -2.04 -10.97
CA SER A 118 22.40 -1.93 -10.79
C SER A 118 22.83 -2.44 -9.40
N PRO A 119 23.87 -3.29 -9.30
CA PRO A 119 24.34 -3.83 -8.03
C PRO A 119 24.91 -2.77 -7.08
N ASN A 120 25.28 -1.59 -7.59
CA ASN A 120 25.86 -0.49 -6.81
C ASN A 120 24.82 0.56 -6.40
N ARG A 121 23.55 0.29 -6.53
CA ARG A 121 22.50 1.21 -6.12
C ARG A 121 22.51 1.40 -4.60
N ALA A 122 22.54 2.66 -4.15
CA ALA A 122 22.35 2.99 -2.74
C ALA A 122 20.97 2.50 -2.25
N ALA A 123 20.92 1.91 -1.08
CA ALA A 123 19.66 1.51 -0.46
C ALA A 123 18.77 2.73 -0.28
N GLY A 124 17.57 2.68 -0.86
CA GLY A 124 16.53 3.66 -0.60
C GLY A 124 15.80 3.27 0.69
N ASP A 125 15.74 4.15 1.67
CA ASP A 125 14.95 3.92 2.88
C ASP A 125 13.55 4.53 2.72
N ILE A 126 12.55 3.68 2.43
CA ILE A 126 11.17 4.15 2.36
C ILE A 126 10.65 4.57 3.74
N LEU A 127 11.17 4.00 4.82
CA LEU A 127 10.78 4.35 6.19
C LEU A 127 11.15 5.80 6.49
N HIS A 128 12.27 6.28 5.96
CA HIS A 128 12.67 7.67 6.06
C HIS A 128 11.64 8.65 5.47
N ARG A 129 10.85 8.25 4.47
CA ARG A 129 9.76 9.09 3.92
C ARG A 129 8.61 9.26 4.89
N PHE A 130 8.30 8.24 5.69
CA PHE A 130 7.28 8.32 6.74
C PHE A 130 7.67 9.32 7.84
N ASP A 131 8.96 9.45 8.12
CA ASP A 131 9.45 10.39 9.13
C ASP A 131 9.56 11.82 8.61
N GLN A 132 9.78 12.02 7.30
CA GLN A 132 10.04 13.35 6.72
C GLN A 132 8.78 14.12 6.33
N SER A 133 7.64 13.48 6.13
CA SER A 133 6.45 14.16 5.61
C SER A 133 5.15 13.57 6.15
N GLU A 134 4.57 14.24 7.16
CA GLU A 134 3.24 13.92 7.66
C GLU A 134 2.17 13.95 6.56
N ALA A 135 2.26 14.91 5.63
CA ALA A 135 1.32 15.02 4.52
C ALA A 135 1.39 13.81 3.60
N TRP A 136 2.60 13.36 3.24
CA TRP A 136 2.79 12.15 2.43
C TRP A 136 2.28 10.91 3.16
N THR A 137 2.60 10.76 4.44
CA THR A 137 2.14 9.63 5.28
C THR A 137 0.62 9.60 5.36
N ALA A 138 -0.03 10.73 5.63
CA ALA A 138 -1.48 10.82 5.70
C ALA A 138 -2.15 10.40 4.38
N GLN A 139 -1.61 10.80 3.26
CA GLN A 139 -2.12 10.45 1.93
C GLN A 139 -1.93 8.96 1.63
N TYR A 140 -0.76 8.43 1.93
CA TYR A 140 -0.46 7.01 1.80
C TYR A 140 -1.42 6.17 2.63
N LEU A 141 -1.60 6.50 3.91
CA LEU A 141 -2.45 5.76 4.83
C LEU A 141 -3.94 5.82 4.45
N ARG A 142 -4.45 6.95 3.95
CA ARG A 142 -5.82 7.03 3.41
C ARG A 142 -6.05 6.08 2.24
N ARG A 143 -5.08 5.98 1.32
CA ARG A 143 -5.14 5.04 0.20
C ARG A 143 -5.17 3.59 0.69
N VAL A 144 -4.28 3.24 1.61
CA VAL A 144 -4.16 1.90 2.17
C VAL A 144 -5.40 1.52 2.99
N GLN A 145 -5.97 2.45 3.76
CA GLN A 145 -7.19 2.26 4.53
C GLN A 145 -8.35 1.78 3.66
N ASN A 146 -8.62 2.47 2.55
CA ASN A 146 -9.69 2.11 1.63
C ASN A 146 -9.48 0.73 1.01
N LYS A 147 -8.23 0.41 0.64
CA LYS A 147 -7.85 -0.88 0.05
C LYS A 147 -7.97 -2.03 1.05
N ASN A 148 -7.66 -1.79 2.32
CA ASN A 148 -7.56 -2.84 3.34
C ASN A 148 -8.84 -3.06 4.16
N ALA A 149 -9.87 -2.24 3.99
CA ALA A 149 -11.11 -2.34 4.80
C ALA A 149 -11.80 -3.72 4.71
N SER A 150 -11.84 -4.34 3.53
CA SER A 150 -12.37 -5.70 3.36
C SER A 150 -11.46 -6.76 3.97
N SER A 151 -10.14 -6.60 3.82
CA SER A 151 -9.14 -7.54 4.36
C SER A 151 -9.16 -7.57 5.88
N ALA A 152 -9.33 -6.43 6.55
CA ALA A 152 -9.43 -6.34 8.00
C ALA A 152 -10.63 -7.15 8.53
N ARG A 153 -11.82 -6.95 7.95
CA ARG A 153 -13.02 -7.72 8.32
C ARG A 153 -12.86 -9.21 8.08
N SER A 154 -12.32 -9.60 6.93
CA SER A 154 -12.08 -11.01 6.58
C SER A 154 -11.09 -11.69 7.53
N LEU A 155 -10.01 -10.97 7.93
CA LEU A 155 -9.03 -11.45 8.89
C LEU A 155 -9.69 -11.74 10.25
N VAL A 156 -10.42 -10.78 10.79
CA VAL A 156 -11.09 -10.91 12.08
C VAL A 156 -12.14 -12.02 12.05
N GLN A 157 -12.92 -12.13 10.97
CA GLN A 157 -13.89 -13.21 10.80
C GLN A 157 -13.19 -14.59 10.75
N LYS A 158 -12.09 -14.71 10.02
CA LYS A 158 -11.31 -15.95 9.91
C LYS A 158 -10.73 -16.40 11.24
N LEU A 159 -10.29 -15.44 12.07
CA LEU A 159 -9.68 -15.69 13.38
C LEU A 159 -10.62 -15.38 14.55
N ARG A 160 -11.94 -15.38 14.32
CA ARG A 160 -12.96 -14.96 15.29
C ARG A 160 -12.80 -15.62 16.66
N GLY A 161 -12.42 -16.90 16.71
CA GLY A 161 -12.21 -17.62 17.97
C GLY A 161 -11.09 -17.01 18.80
N ALA A 162 -9.94 -16.72 18.17
CA ALA A 162 -8.80 -16.08 18.83
C ALA A 162 -9.13 -14.66 19.30
N PHE A 163 -9.77 -13.86 18.45
CA PHE A 163 -10.14 -12.48 18.81
C PHE A 163 -11.16 -12.43 19.96
N ARG A 164 -12.13 -13.34 20.01
CA ARG A 164 -13.14 -13.37 21.07
C ARG A 164 -12.59 -13.73 22.44
N SER A 165 -11.52 -14.52 22.50
CA SER A 165 -10.90 -14.94 23.75
C SER A 165 -9.78 -14.02 24.22
N ALA A 166 -9.27 -13.15 23.33
CA ALA A 166 -8.19 -12.23 23.65
C ALA A 166 -8.69 -11.06 24.49
N LYS A 167 -7.85 -10.60 25.42
CA LYS A 167 -8.06 -9.37 26.19
C LYS A 167 -7.19 -8.23 25.70
N SER A 168 -6.07 -8.55 25.07
CA SER A 168 -5.08 -7.56 24.62
C SER A 168 -4.54 -7.89 23.22
N LEU A 169 -4.43 -6.86 22.38
CA LEU A 169 -3.87 -6.92 21.04
C LEU A 169 -2.89 -5.78 20.84
N ILE A 170 -1.76 -6.06 20.21
CA ILE A 170 -0.89 -5.05 19.62
C ILE A 170 -0.92 -5.12 18.10
N ASP A 171 -1.25 -4.00 17.44
CA ASP A 171 -1.21 -3.81 15.97
C ASP A 171 0.09 -3.06 15.64
N ILE A 172 1.11 -3.82 15.22
CA ILE A 172 2.46 -3.33 14.95
C ILE A 172 2.54 -2.87 13.49
N GLY A 173 2.82 -1.59 13.27
CA GLY A 173 2.66 -0.96 11.96
C GLY A 173 1.19 -0.75 11.62
N GLY A 174 0.32 -0.48 12.62
CA GLY A 174 -1.13 -0.42 12.48
C GLY A 174 -1.66 0.77 11.68
N GLY A 175 -0.80 1.74 11.38
CA GLY A 175 -1.00 2.82 10.41
C GLY A 175 -2.33 3.55 10.57
N HIS A 176 -3.31 3.18 9.75
CA HIS A 176 -4.64 3.82 9.73
C HIS A 176 -5.62 3.31 10.80
N GLY A 177 -5.26 2.30 11.60
CA GLY A 177 -6.09 1.72 12.65
C GLY A 177 -7.21 0.78 12.20
N GLY A 178 -7.34 0.50 10.91
CA GLY A 178 -8.47 -0.25 10.37
C GLY A 178 -8.56 -1.71 10.84
N PHE A 179 -7.43 -2.37 11.07
CA PHE A 179 -7.40 -3.73 11.62
C PHE A 179 -7.75 -3.74 13.12
N ALA A 180 -7.23 -2.76 13.87
CA ALA A 180 -7.55 -2.55 15.28
C ALA A 180 -9.06 -2.34 15.46
N LEU A 181 -9.68 -1.47 14.67
CA LEU A 181 -11.13 -1.21 14.73
C LEU A 181 -11.94 -2.47 14.41
N ALA A 182 -11.58 -3.21 13.37
CA ALA A 182 -12.26 -4.47 13.04
C ALA A 182 -12.15 -5.51 14.17
N ALA A 183 -11.03 -5.54 14.90
CA ALA A 183 -10.84 -6.40 16.05
C ALA A 183 -11.72 -5.99 17.25
N LEU A 184 -11.85 -4.70 17.51
CA LEU A 184 -12.71 -4.15 18.57
C LEU A 184 -14.19 -4.44 18.32
N ASP A 185 -14.64 -4.39 17.06
CA ASP A 185 -16.01 -4.76 16.67
C ASP A 185 -16.33 -6.24 16.99
N ALA A 186 -15.32 -7.10 16.96
CA ALA A 186 -15.50 -8.53 17.21
C ALA A 186 -15.48 -8.92 18.69
N ASN A 187 -14.91 -8.07 19.55
CA ASN A 187 -14.77 -8.33 20.99
C ASN A 187 -14.90 -7.03 21.80
N PRO A 188 -15.98 -6.86 22.57
CA PRO A 188 -16.21 -5.65 23.38
C PRO A 188 -15.22 -5.48 24.53
N ASP A 189 -14.56 -6.55 24.99
CA ASP A 189 -13.63 -6.54 26.12
C ASP A 189 -12.16 -6.37 25.68
N LEU A 190 -11.91 -6.33 24.37
CA LEU A 190 -10.54 -6.23 23.81
C LEU A 190 -9.96 -4.82 24.05
N GLN A 191 -8.73 -4.77 24.53
CA GLN A 191 -7.90 -3.57 24.54
C GLN A 191 -6.89 -3.67 23.42
N VAL A 192 -6.71 -2.61 22.65
CA VAL A 192 -5.82 -2.58 21.49
C VAL A 192 -4.76 -1.51 21.66
N THR A 193 -3.50 -1.87 21.46
CA THR A 193 -2.40 -0.92 21.29
C THR A 193 -2.03 -0.85 19.81
N ILE A 194 -2.09 0.33 19.21
CA ILE A 194 -1.57 0.59 17.86
C ILE A 194 -0.18 1.19 18.03
N TYR A 195 0.82 0.50 17.48
CA TYR A 195 2.22 0.88 17.58
C TYR A 195 2.78 1.17 16.19
N ASP A 196 3.18 2.41 15.93
CA ASP A 196 3.68 2.83 14.60
C ASP A 196 4.57 4.08 14.73
N LEU A 197 5.16 4.51 13.62
CA LEU A 197 5.96 5.72 13.53
C LEU A 197 5.14 6.97 13.89
N PRO A 198 5.79 8.05 14.38
CA PRO A 198 5.09 9.26 14.88
C PRO A 198 4.08 9.84 13.88
N SER A 199 4.44 9.93 12.60
CA SER A 199 3.56 10.47 11.55
C SER A 199 2.33 9.58 11.28
N ALA A 200 2.48 8.26 11.36
CA ALA A 200 1.39 7.30 11.25
C ALA A 200 0.45 7.37 12.46
N ILE A 201 0.99 7.48 13.67
CA ILE A 201 0.19 7.66 14.89
C ILE A 201 -0.56 8.99 14.88
N ALA A 202 0.04 10.07 14.39
CA ALA A 202 -0.65 11.35 14.22
C ALA A 202 -1.86 11.23 13.28
N PHE A 203 -1.70 10.56 12.15
CA PHE A 203 -2.79 10.25 11.23
C PHE A 203 -3.86 9.37 11.88
N CYS A 204 -3.46 8.27 12.53
CA CYS A 204 -4.36 7.35 13.23
C CYS A 204 -5.22 8.08 14.26
N ARG A 205 -4.61 8.91 15.09
CA ARG A 205 -5.30 9.74 16.09
C ARG A 205 -6.39 10.60 15.47
N GLY A 206 -6.09 11.31 14.37
CA GLY A 206 -7.08 12.11 13.64
C GLY A 206 -8.21 11.26 13.04
N ASN A 207 -7.94 10.01 12.69
CA ASN A 207 -8.89 9.11 12.06
C ASN A 207 -9.87 8.47 13.07
N ILE A 208 -9.43 8.21 14.31
CA ILE A 208 -10.22 7.47 15.32
C ILE A 208 -10.80 8.34 16.43
N HIS A 209 -10.42 9.60 16.57
CA HIS A 209 -10.75 10.44 17.73
C HIS A 209 -12.25 10.61 18.02
N CYS A 210 -13.10 10.49 16.99
CA CYS A 210 -14.54 10.61 17.11
C CYS A 210 -15.28 9.27 17.28
N LEU A 211 -14.55 8.14 17.33
CA LEU A 211 -15.17 6.83 17.40
C LEU A 211 -15.54 6.45 18.85
N PRO A 212 -16.67 5.73 19.06
CA PRO A 212 -17.13 5.35 20.40
C PRO A 212 -16.11 4.47 21.14
N ASP A 213 -15.30 3.71 20.41
CA ASP A 213 -14.36 2.74 20.95
C ASP A 213 -12.97 3.31 21.27
N VAL A 214 -12.78 4.64 21.12
CA VAL A 214 -11.48 5.28 21.31
C VAL A 214 -10.87 5.01 22.71
N GLY A 215 -11.69 4.85 23.73
CA GLY A 215 -11.22 4.53 25.09
C GLY A 215 -10.59 3.14 25.25
N ARG A 216 -10.75 2.25 24.26
CA ARG A 216 -10.15 0.92 24.23
C ARG A 216 -8.90 0.85 23.36
N ILE A 217 -8.45 1.99 22.80
CA ILE A 217 -7.30 2.10 21.91
C ILE A 217 -6.21 2.94 22.56
N SER A 218 -5.03 2.34 22.74
CA SER A 218 -3.79 3.06 23.06
C SER A 218 -3.01 3.31 21.76
N LEU A 219 -2.52 4.56 21.60
CA LEU A 219 -1.69 4.95 20.46
C LEU A 219 -0.28 5.19 20.96
N GLU A 220 0.67 4.41 20.47
CA GLU A 220 2.05 4.47 20.87
C GLU A 220 2.99 4.64 19.69
N THR A 221 3.96 5.51 19.85
CA THR A 221 4.95 5.82 18.80
C THR A 221 6.21 5.00 18.98
N GLY A 222 6.68 4.40 17.89
CA GLY A 222 7.96 3.72 17.86
C GLY A 222 8.23 3.00 16.55
N ASP A 223 9.46 2.54 16.40
CA ASP A 223 9.88 1.72 15.30
C ASP A 223 9.69 0.23 15.65
N ALA A 224 9.05 -0.54 14.79
CA ALA A 224 8.83 -1.97 15.02
C ALA A 224 10.14 -2.75 15.29
N ARG A 225 11.27 -2.27 14.75
CA ARG A 225 12.61 -2.83 15.00
C ARG A 225 13.10 -2.60 16.43
N GLN A 226 12.45 -1.72 17.18
CA GLN A 226 12.82 -1.34 18.55
C GLN A 226 11.72 -1.68 19.57
N LEU A 227 10.69 -2.43 19.16
CA LEU A 227 9.60 -2.85 20.06
C LEU A 227 10.17 -3.51 21.33
N SER A 228 9.76 -3.03 22.52
CA SER A 228 10.33 -3.44 23.79
C SER A 228 9.36 -4.11 24.76
N TYR A 229 8.14 -4.41 24.31
CA TYR A 229 7.17 -5.11 25.14
C TYR A 229 7.54 -6.56 25.43
N GLU A 230 7.21 -7.01 26.63
CA GLU A 230 7.40 -8.41 27.05
C GLU A 230 6.13 -8.92 27.77
N ASN A 231 5.68 -10.13 27.42
CA ASN A 231 4.55 -10.82 28.08
C ASN A 231 3.29 -9.98 28.27
N SER A 232 2.94 -9.13 27.28
CA SER A 232 1.93 -8.09 27.46
C SER A 232 0.65 -8.31 26.66
N PHE A 233 0.71 -9.09 25.56
CA PHE A 233 -0.39 -9.20 24.63
C PHE A 233 -0.78 -10.65 24.31
N ASP A 234 -2.06 -10.88 24.14
CA ASP A 234 -2.58 -12.18 23.69
C ASP A 234 -2.43 -12.37 22.18
N ILE A 235 -2.52 -11.26 21.42
CA ILE A 235 -2.36 -11.24 19.96
C ILE A 235 -1.39 -10.12 19.56
N ALA A 236 -0.44 -10.44 18.69
CA ALA A 236 0.35 -9.47 17.93
C ALA A 236 0.00 -9.58 16.45
N LEU A 237 -0.38 -8.47 15.84
CA LEU A 237 -0.73 -8.37 14.42
C LEU A 237 0.32 -7.54 13.68
N LEU A 238 0.83 -8.07 12.57
CA LEU A 238 1.64 -7.37 11.59
C LEU A 238 0.92 -7.46 10.26
N SER A 239 0.34 -6.35 9.80
CA SER A 239 -0.36 -6.31 8.52
C SER A 239 0.38 -5.43 7.52
N ASP A 240 0.78 -6.03 6.39
CA ASP A 240 1.49 -5.33 5.31
C ASP A 240 2.75 -4.56 5.77
N LEU A 241 3.46 -5.10 6.76
CA LEU A 241 4.62 -4.44 7.36
C LEU A 241 5.96 -5.04 6.93
N LEU A 242 6.10 -6.37 6.93
CA LEU A 242 7.41 -7.02 6.79
C LEU A 242 8.12 -6.70 5.48
N HIS A 243 7.41 -6.43 4.42
CA HIS A 243 8.00 -6.14 3.11
C HIS A 243 8.77 -4.81 3.01
N TYR A 244 8.81 -4.02 4.09
CA TYR A 244 9.64 -2.81 4.18
C TYR A 244 11.04 -3.06 4.74
N PHE A 245 11.29 -4.23 5.29
CA PHE A 245 12.50 -4.54 6.05
C PHE A 245 13.45 -5.47 5.31
N THR A 246 14.75 -5.36 5.60
CA THR A 246 15.75 -6.37 5.26
C THR A 246 15.45 -7.69 5.96
N LEU A 247 16.06 -8.78 5.51
CA LEU A 247 15.84 -10.10 6.11
C LEU A 247 16.21 -10.13 7.62
N ASP A 248 17.28 -9.45 8.00
CA ASP A 248 17.71 -9.40 9.41
C ASP A 248 16.78 -8.52 10.27
N GLU A 249 16.31 -7.40 9.72
CA GLU A 249 15.31 -6.57 10.38
C GLU A 249 13.97 -7.31 10.53
N LYS A 250 13.54 -8.10 9.52
CA LYS A 250 12.36 -8.96 9.64
C LYS A 250 12.48 -9.94 10.79
N ARG A 251 13.64 -10.59 10.92
CA ARG A 251 13.92 -11.49 12.04
C ARG A 251 13.84 -10.76 13.38
N GLU A 252 14.39 -9.56 13.46
CA GLU A 252 14.34 -8.77 14.70
C GLU A 252 12.90 -8.35 15.04
N VAL A 253 12.15 -7.83 14.06
CA VAL A 253 10.73 -7.46 14.26
C VAL A 253 9.91 -8.67 14.72
N LEU A 254 10.08 -9.84 14.10
CA LEU A 254 9.36 -11.05 14.47
C LEU A 254 9.73 -11.56 15.86
N ARG A 255 11.01 -11.56 16.24
CA ARG A 255 11.44 -11.94 17.60
C ARG A 255 10.90 -11.01 18.66
N ARG A 256 10.89 -9.70 18.41
CA ARG A 256 10.31 -8.70 19.32
C ARG A 256 8.81 -8.86 19.43
N SER A 257 8.13 -9.10 18.32
CA SER A 257 6.68 -9.37 18.32
C SER A 257 6.34 -10.63 19.12
N LEU A 258 7.12 -11.70 19.00
CA LEU A 258 6.94 -12.91 19.80
C LEU A 258 7.20 -12.66 21.29
N ARG A 259 8.24 -11.87 21.65
CA ARG A 259 8.51 -11.50 23.06
C ARG A 259 7.38 -10.67 23.67
N ALA A 260 6.73 -9.82 22.87
CA ALA A 260 5.62 -9.00 23.32
C ALA A 260 4.38 -9.84 23.70
N LEU A 261 4.23 -11.04 23.15
CA LEU A 261 3.12 -11.94 23.43
C LEU A 261 3.23 -12.58 24.81
N THR A 262 2.10 -12.91 25.42
CA THR A 262 2.01 -13.83 26.59
C THR A 262 2.37 -15.27 26.17
N GLY A 263 2.64 -16.16 27.13
CA GLY A 263 2.86 -17.59 26.85
C GLY A 263 1.66 -18.18 26.11
N GLY A 264 1.90 -18.82 24.96
CA GLY A 264 0.83 -19.33 24.09
C GLY A 264 0.12 -18.27 23.23
N GLY A 265 0.47 -16.99 23.36
CA GLY A 265 -0.07 -15.87 22.58
C GLY A 265 0.13 -16.05 21.08
N LEU A 266 -0.72 -15.42 20.28
CA LEU A 266 -0.81 -15.61 18.82
C LEU A 266 -0.13 -14.45 18.06
N LEU A 267 0.88 -14.78 17.26
CA LEU A 267 1.42 -13.89 16.23
C LEU A 267 0.67 -14.10 14.92
N VAL A 268 0.20 -13.01 14.31
CA VAL A 268 -0.49 -13.01 13.02
C VAL A 268 0.24 -12.08 12.05
N VAL A 269 0.73 -12.62 10.97
CA VAL A 269 1.29 -11.86 9.83
C VAL A 269 0.30 -11.92 8.68
N SER A 270 -0.31 -10.79 8.36
CA SER A 270 -1.17 -10.62 7.18
C SER A 270 -0.36 -10.02 6.05
N LYS A 271 -0.27 -10.70 4.92
CA LYS A 271 0.58 -10.31 3.79
C LYS A 271 -0.07 -10.59 2.44
N PHE A 272 0.47 -10.01 1.39
CA PHE A 272 0.17 -10.44 0.03
C PHE A 272 0.60 -11.91 -0.14
N ARG A 273 -0.30 -12.71 -0.69
CA ARG A 273 -0.03 -14.13 -1.00
C ARG A 273 1.01 -14.19 -2.11
N LEU A 274 1.97 -15.09 -1.97
CA LEU A 274 2.92 -15.41 -3.01
C LEU A 274 3.26 -16.91 -2.89
N ASP A 275 3.06 -17.66 -3.98
CA ASP A 275 3.33 -19.09 -4.00
C ASP A 275 4.84 -19.41 -3.92
N SER A 276 5.15 -20.69 -3.79
CA SER A 276 6.53 -21.14 -3.58
C SER A 276 7.46 -20.88 -4.75
N ASN A 277 6.94 -20.73 -5.97
CA ASN A 277 7.74 -20.40 -7.15
C ASN A 277 7.87 -18.88 -7.40
N GLY A 278 7.16 -18.05 -6.62
CA GLY A 278 7.25 -16.60 -6.68
C GLY A 278 6.51 -15.94 -7.85
N VAL A 279 5.65 -16.66 -8.57
CA VAL A 279 4.96 -16.13 -9.76
C VAL A 279 3.46 -15.90 -9.58
N HIS A 280 2.82 -16.54 -8.60
CA HIS A 280 1.37 -16.42 -8.40
C HIS A 280 0.98 -15.96 -6.99
N PRO A 281 -0.04 -15.14 -6.87
CA PRO A 281 -0.77 -14.44 -7.93
C PRO A 281 0.12 -13.43 -8.69
N GLU A 282 -0.16 -13.21 -9.98
CA GLU A 282 0.60 -12.30 -10.84
C GLU A 282 0.77 -10.89 -10.22
N ALA A 283 -0.31 -10.34 -9.65
CA ALA A 283 -0.28 -9.04 -8.98
C ALA A 283 0.72 -9.00 -7.81
N SER A 284 0.92 -10.10 -7.10
CA SER A 284 1.90 -10.19 -6.00
C SER A 284 3.33 -10.25 -6.50
N SER A 285 3.58 -10.89 -7.64
CA SER A 285 4.91 -10.89 -8.29
C SER A 285 5.30 -9.48 -8.73
N TYR A 286 4.36 -8.74 -9.34
CA TYR A 286 4.59 -7.34 -9.69
C TYR A 286 4.79 -6.46 -8.45
N PHE A 287 4.01 -6.70 -7.40
CA PHE A 287 4.19 -5.98 -6.14
C PHE A 287 5.55 -6.26 -5.49
N ALA A 288 6.01 -7.52 -5.51
CA ALA A 288 7.33 -7.89 -5.01
C ALA A 288 8.45 -7.13 -5.75
N PHE A 289 8.40 -7.10 -7.08
CA PHE A 289 9.37 -6.37 -7.88
C PHE A 289 9.27 -4.86 -7.65
N GLN A 290 8.07 -4.30 -7.56
CA GLN A 290 7.88 -2.90 -7.23
C GLN A 290 8.49 -2.54 -5.87
N LYS A 291 8.32 -3.38 -4.84
CA LYS A 291 8.95 -3.16 -3.52
C LYS A 291 10.46 -3.16 -3.61
N TYR A 292 11.05 -4.06 -4.39
CA TYR A 292 12.48 -4.04 -4.66
C TYR A 292 12.92 -2.73 -5.33
N LEU A 293 12.17 -2.23 -6.31
CA LEU A 293 12.49 -0.95 -6.98
C LEU A 293 12.35 0.25 -6.02
N GLU A 294 11.39 0.23 -5.10
CA GLU A 294 11.18 1.29 -4.11
C GLU A 294 12.25 1.29 -3.01
N THR A 295 12.65 0.11 -2.56
CA THR A 295 13.54 -0.09 -1.41
C THR A 295 14.59 -1.17 -1.72
N PRO A 296 15.61 -0.83 -2.53
CA PRO A 296 16.68 -1.79 -2.84
C PRO A 296 17.35 -2.29 -1.55
N ASN A 297 17.64 -3.58 -1.53
CA ASN A 297 18.24 -4.30 -0.40
C ASN A 297 17.36 -4.46 0.86
N ALA A 298 16.19 -3.84 0.92
CA ALA A 298 15.25 -3.98 2.04
C ALA A 298 13.93 -4.62 1.58
N GLY A 299 13.23 -3.99 0.64
CA GLY A 299 11.89 -4.38 0.25
C GLY A 299 11.84 -5.72 -0.49
N SER A 300 11.31 -6.76 0.16
CA SER A 300 11.00 -8.02 -0.48
C SER A 300 9.71 -8.62 0.05
N LEU A 301 8.95 -9.23 -0.84
CA LEU A 301 7.80 -10.03 -0.47
C LEU A 301 8.23 -11.50 -0.44
N GLU A 302 8.19 -12.09 0.74
CA GLU A 302 8.44 -13.53 0.90
C GLU A 302 7.31 -14.35 0.28
N THR A 303 7.65 -15.54 -0.23
CA THR A 303 6.63 -16.56 -0.48
C THR A 303 5.96 -16.97 0.84
N ASP A 304 4.81 -17.59 0.76
CA ASP A 304 4.08 -18.02 1.96
C ASP A 304 4.91 -19.01 2.79
N ALA A 305 5.66 -19.90 2.11
CA ALA A 305 6.56 -20.86 2.76
C ALA A 305 7.77 -20.16 3.41
N GLN A 306 8.39 -19.18 2.74
CA GLN A 306 9.50 -18.42 3.31
C GLN A 306 9.08 -17.63 4.55
N CYS A 307 7.89 -17.03 4.53
CA CYS A 307 7.37 -16.32 5.69
C CYS A 307 7.10 -17.28 6.87
N ALA A 308 6.55 -18.48 6.60
CA ALA A 308 6.35 -19.50 7.63
C ALA A 308 7.68 -19.96 8.25
N ASN A 309 8.69 -20.20 7.42
CA ASN A 309 10.03 -20.58 7.90
C ASN A 309 10.67 -19.46 8.73
N LEU A 310 10.50 -18.20 8.35
CA LEU A 310 10.96 -17.05 9.14
C LEU A 310 10.33 -17.04 10.55
N LEU A 311 9.04 -17.33 10.68
CA LEU A 311 8.38 -17.42 11.98
C LEU A 311 8.99 -18.55 12.82
N ILE A 312 9.21 -19.71 12.22
CA ILE A 312 9.84 -20.88 12.88
C ILE A 312 11.26 -20.51 13.34
N ASP A 313 12.07 -19.94 12.48
CA ASP A 313 13.46 -19.54 12.76
C ASP A 313 13.52 -18.48 13.88
N CYS A 314 12.46 -17.69 14.05
CA CYS A 314 12.34 -16.70 15.12
C CYS A 314 11.81 -17.29 16.44
N GLY A 315 11.46 -18.57 16.49
CA GLY A 315 11.02 -19.27 17.70
C GLY A 315 9.51 -19.42 17.86
N ALA A 316 8.73 -19.14 16.81
CA ALA A 316 7.29 -19.43 16.83
C ALA A 316 7.04 -20.93 16.73
N ILE A 317 6.07 -21.42 17.50
CA ILE A 317 5.59 -22.81 17.44
C ILE A 317 4.20 -22.88 16.79
N ASN A 318 3.79 -24.06 16.36
CA ASN A 318 2.48 -24.29 15.73
C ASN A 318 2.22 -23.35 14.54
N VAL A 319 3.23 -23.17 13.70
CA VAL A 319 3.14 -22.27 12.55
C VAL A 319 2.18 -22.86 11.52
N SER A 320 1.30 -22.01 11.00
CA SER A 320 0.30 -22.34 9.99
C SER A 320 0.14 -21.24 8.96
N VAL A 321 -0.24 -21.62 7.74
CA VAL A 321 -0.48 -20.74 6.61
C VAL A 321 -1.92 -20.91 6.17
N VAL A 322 -2.67 -19.82 6.11
CA VAL A 322 -4.10 -19.84 5.78
C VAL A 322 -4.39 -18.77 4.74
N ALA A 323 -4.96 -19.15 3.61
CA ALA A 323 -5.45 -18.20 2.63
C ALA A 323 -6.59 -17.35 3.22
N LEU A 324 -6.46 -16.03 3.09
CA LEU A 324 -7.49 -15.08 3.46
C LEU A 324 -8.35 -14.70 2.25
N SER A 325 -7.72 -14.59 1.09
CA SER A 325 -8.33 -14.41 -0.22
C SER A 325 -7.38 -14.95 -1.30
N ASP A 326 -7.74 -14.78 -2.57
CA ASP A 326 -6.86 -15.15 -3.69
C ASP A 326 -5.53 -14.38 -3.68
N GLU A 327 -5.54 -13.16 -3.14
CA GLU A 327 -4.38 -12.27 -3.12
C GLU A 327 -3.72 -12.15 -1.73
N ARG A 328 -4.31 -12.72 -0.68
CA ARG A 328 -3.82 -12.51 0.68
C ARG A 328 -3.72 -13.80 1.48
N THR A 329 -2.70 -13.85 2.32
CA THR A 329 -2.40 -14.99 3.21
C THR A 329 -2.17 -14.49 4.63
N LEU A 330 -2.60 -15.30 5.60
CA LEU A 330 -2.20 -15.20 7.00
C LEU A 330 -1.15 -16.27 7.29
N VAL A 331 -0.02 -15.84 7.82
CA VAL A 331 0.99 -16.71 8.40
C VAL A 331 0.98 -16.50 9.89
N MET A 332 0.70 -17.54 10.65
CA MET A 332 0.47 -17.47 12.08
C MET A 332 1.39 -18.41 12.84
N GLY A 333 1.77 -18.02 14.03
CA GLY A 333 2.52 -18.87 14.95
C GLY A 333 2.21 -18.50 16.40
N ARG A 334 2.58 -19.32 17.34
CA ARG A 334 2.41 -19.04 18.76
C ARG A 334 3.74 -18.87 19.46
N ARG A 335 3.77 -18.01 20.47
CA ARG A 335 4.87 -17.99 21.43
C ARG A 335 4.86 -19.28 22.23
N ALA A 336 6.01 -19.87 22.48
CA ALA A 336 6.15 -20.97 23.43
C ALA A 336 5.73 -20.51 24.86
N THR A 337 5.20 -21.43 25.63
CA THR A 337 4.77 -21.19 27.03
C THR A 337 5.96 -21.03 27.96
#